data_c756a5e3b8c66be598d0ae3b59c63f25
#
_entry.id   c756a5e3b8c66be598d0ae3b59c63f25
#
_cell.length_a   1.000
_cell.length_b   1.000
_cell.length_c   1.000
_cell.angle_alpha   90.00
_cell.angle_beta   90.00
_cell.angle_gamma   90.00
#
_symmetry.space_group_name_H-M   'P 1'
#
loop_
_entity.id
_entity.type
_entity.pdbx_description
1 polymer ?
#
loop_
_entity_poly.entity_id
_entity_poly.type
_entity_poly.pdbx_seq_one_letter_code
_entity_poly.pdbx_strand_id
1 'polypeptide(L)'
;MKKTNPYQVTEWYRSVIRTQIKPGDLCIDATMGNGHDTLFLSQLAGPSGCVLAFDIQQAALDSTKALLQEHEHLAPVQLLLDSHAHMSSYADPGTVSCIVFNL
;
A
#
# COMPACT_ATOMS: atom_id res chain seq x y z
N MET A 1 4.15 29.35 14.45
CA MET A 1 3.90 27.92 14.29
C MET A 1 5.03 27.27 13.51
N LYS A 2 5.55 26.20 14.03
CA LYS A 2 6.66 25.49 13.41
C LYS A 2 6.17 24.70 12.19
N LYS A 3 6.80 24.88 11.05
CA LYS A 3 6.47 24.10 9.85
C LYS A 3 6.91 22.66 10.02
N THR A 4 5.98 21.72 9.80
CA THR A 4 6.30 20.30 9.72
C THR A 4 6.83 19.99 8.33
N ASN A 5 7.99 19.36 8.20
CA ASN A 5 8.49 18.96 6.90
C ASN A 5 7.78 17.69 6.41
N PRO A 6 7.80 17.41 5.08
CA PRO A 6 7.12 16.24 4.52
C PRO A 6 7.58 14.90 5.11
N TYR A 7 8.86 14.80 5.47
CA TYR A 7 9.40 13.59 6.08
C TYR A 7 8.75 13.29 7.43
N GLN A 8 8.59 14.33 8.28
CA GLN A 8 7.95 14.17 9.58
C GLN A 8 6.50 13.75 9.47
N VAL A 9 5.76 14.30 8.50
CA VAL A 9 4.37 13.90 8.23
C VAL A 9 4.31 12.44 7.82
N THR A 10 5.21 11.99 6.95
CA THR A 10 5.27 10.61 6.48
C THR A 10 5.57 9.65 7.63
N GLU A 11 6.52 9.97 8.50
CA GLU A 11 6.87 9.14 9.65
C GLU A 11 5.70 9.03 10.65
N TRP A 12 5.03 10.13 10.92
CA TRP A 12 3.84 10.12 11.79
C TRP A 12 2.75 9.22 11.22
N TYR A 13 2.46 9.38 9.93
CA TYR A 13 1.46 8.61 9.21
C TYR A 13 1.76 7.11 9.27
N ARG A 14 3.00 6.72 9.02
CA ARG A 14 3.42 5.33 9.08
C ARG A 14 3.34 4.74 10.48
N SER A 15 3.64 5.54 11.50
CA SER A 15 3.48 5.11 12.91
C SER A 15 2.03 4.76 13.22
N VAL A 16 1.08 5.55 12.74
CA VAL A 16 -0.35 5.29 12.93
C VAL A 16 -0.75 3.98 12.23
N ILE A 17 -0.31 3.80 10.99
CA ILE A 17 -0.64 2.60 10.20
C ILE A 17 -0.10 1.35 10.88
N ARG A 18 1.12 1.38 11.42
CA ARG A 18 1.70 0.23 12.12
C ARG A 18 0.83 -0.28 13.25
N THR A 19 0.12 0.59 13.93
CA THR A 19 -0.74 0.20 15.04
C THR A 19 -2.05 -0.44 14.60
N GLN A 20 -2.40 -0.32 13.32
CA GLN A 20 -3.70 -0.75 12.80
C GLN A 20 -3.63 -2.02 11.96
N ILE A 21 -2.46 -2.33 11.42
CA ILE A 21 -2.29 -3.51 10.56
C ILE A 21 -1.69 -4.65 11.36
N LYS A 22 -2.32 -5.82 11.25
CA LYS A 22 -1.87 -7.05 11.90
C LYS A 22 -1.42 -8.05 10.84
N PRO A 23 -0.52 -8.98 11.19
CA PRO A 23 -0.18 -10.08 10.28
C PRO A 23 -1.43 -10.82 9.82
N GLY A 24 -1.53 -11.08 8.53
CA GLY A 24 -2.68 -11.74 7.92
C GLY A 24 -3.71 -10.79 7.33
N ASP A 25 -3.56 -9.49 7.53
CA ASP A 25 -4.52 -8.50 7.04
C ASP A 25 -4.48 -8.33 5.52
N LEU A 26 -5.62 -7.93 4.96
CA LEU A 26 -5.73 -7.49 3.59
C LEU A 26 -5.69 -5.97 3.56
N CYS A 27 -4.72 -5.42 2.83
CA CYS A 27 -4.51 -3.98 2.71
C CYS A 27 -4.64 -3.55 1.26
N ILE A 28 -5.07 -2.32 1.04
CA ILE A 28 -5.18 -1.72 -0.29
C ILE A 28 -4.35 -0.45 -0.35
N ASP A 29 -3.48 -0.36 -1.37
CA ASP A 29 -2.85 0.89 -1.77
C ASP A 29 -3.62 1.41 -2.97
N ALA A 30 -4.42 2.45 -2.78
CA ALA A 30 -5.33 2.95 -3.80
C ALA A 30 -4.61 3.73 -4.90
N THR A 31 -3.38 4.18 -4.65
CA THR A 31 -2.54 4.89 -5.62
C THR A 31 -1.08 4.49 -5.38
N MET A 32 -0.64 3.41 -6.01
CA MET A 32 0.67 2.85 -5.70
C MET A 32 1.85 3.75 -6.06
N GLY A 33 1.74 4.51 -7.14
CA GLY A 33 2.81 5.42 -7.57
C GLY A 33 4.16 4.72 -7.70
N ASN A 34 5.13 5.12 -6.88
CA ASN A 34 6.46 4.51 -6.88
C ASN A 34 6.58 3.28 -5.97
N GLY A 35 5.51 2.92 -5.27
CA GLY A 35 5.43 1.65 -4.54
C GLY A 35 5.91 1.66 -3.10
N HIS A 36 6.31 2.80 -2.55
CA HIS A 36 6.85 2.84 -1.19
C HIS A 36 5.82 2.44 -0.13
N ASP A 37 4.59 2.90 -0.26
CA ASP A 37 3.51 2.51 0.65
C ASP A 37 3.09 1.06 0.42
N THR A 38 3.07 0.60 -0.83
CA THR A 38 2.80 -0.81 -1.15
C THR A 38 3.80 -1.72 -0.44
N LEU A 39 5.09 -1.41 -0.52
CA LEU A 39 6.14 -2.16 0.15
C LEU A 39 5.95 -2.16 1.67
N PHE A 40 5.66 -1.01 2.25
CA PHE A 40 5.43 -0.85 3.68
C PHE A 40 4.26 -1.69 4.16
N LEU A 41 3.12 -1.65 3.45
CA LEU A 41 1.95 -2.47 3.77
C LEU A 41 2.25 -3.96 3.68
N SER A 42 3.02 -4.37 2.67
CA SER A 42 3.43 -5.77 2.50
C SER A 42 4.25 -6.26 3.68
N GLN A 43 5.16 -5.44 4.18
CA GLN A 43 5.97 -5.77 5.35
C GLN A 43 5.12 -5.95 6.61
N LEU A 44 4.10 -5.12 6.79
CA LEU A 44 3.22 -5.18 7.94
C LEU A 44 2.22 -6.34 7.88
N ALA A 45 1.65 -6.60 6.71
CA ALA A 45 0.65 -7.65 6.55
C ALA A 45 1.24 -9.06 6.67
N GLY A 46 2.53 -9.21 6.38
CA GLY A 46 3.24 -10.46 6.54
C GLY A 46 2.85 -11.55 5.54
N PRO A 47 3.46 -12.75 5.64
CA PRO A 47 3.28 -13.79 4.62
C PRO A 47 1.87 -14.36 4.53
N SER A 48 1.06 -14.23 5.57
CA SER A 48 -0.34 -14.66 5.56
C SER A 48 -1.31 -13.58 5.12
N GLY A 49 -0.83 -12.34 4.89
CA GLY A 49 -1.63 -11.23 4.42
C GLY A 49 -1.58 -11.06 2.91
N CYS A 50 -2.12 -9.94 2.45
CA CYS A 50 -2.14 -9.60 1.03
C CYS A 50 -2.24 -8.09 0.86
N VAL A 51 -1.63 -7.56 -0.21
CA VAL A 51 -1.77 -6.16 -0.60
C VAL A 51 -2.28 -6.10 -2.03
N LEU A 52 -3.35 -5.33 -2.23
CA LEU A 52 -3.84 -4.97 -3.56
C LEU A 52 -3.39 -3.53 -3.83
N ALA A 53 -2.67 -3.31 -4.91
CA ALA A 53 -2.15 -2.00 -5.25
C ALA A 53 -2.69 -1.55 -6.60
N PHE A 54 -3.31 -0.38 -6.62
CA PHE A 54 -3.99 0.19 -7.78
C PHE A 54 -3.25 1.38 -8.33
N ASP A 55 -3.23 1.52 -9.63
CA ASP A 55 -2.90 2.75 -10.33
C ASP A 55 -3.44 2.70 -11.74
N ILE A 56 -3.74 3.86 -12.31
CA ILE A 56 -4.23 3.96 -13.69
C ILE A 56 -3.08 4.13 -14.69
N GLN A 57 -1.85 4.29 -14.22
CA GLN A 57 -0.68 4.51 -15.08
C GLN A 57 0.22 3.29 -15.08
N GLN A 58 0.55 2.80 -16.26
CA GLN A 58 1.47 1.67 -16.42
C GLN A 58 2.84 1.96 -15.80
N ALA A 59 3.31 3.22 -15.90
CA ALA A 59 4.58 3.61 -15.31
C ALA A 59 4.63 3.39 -13.79
N ALA A 60 3.50 3.57 -13.10
CA ALA A 60 3.40 3.31 -11.67
C ALA A 60 3.55 1.81 -11.35
N LEU A 61 2.91 0.95 -12.15
CA LEU A 61 3.07 -0.50 -11.99
C LEU A 61 4.52 -0.92 -12.20
N ASP A 62 5.16 -0.39 -13.23
CA ASP A 62 6.55 -0.72 -13.55
C ASP A 62 7.49 -0.27 -12.42
N SER A 63 7.31 0.95 -11.91
CA SER A 63 8.11 1.48 -10.80
C SER A 63 7.90 0.68 -9.52
N THR A 64 6.67 0.35 -9.20
CA THR A 64 6.34 -0.44 -8.00
C THR A 64 6.91 -1.84 -8.11
N LYS A 65 6.79 -2.48 -9.26
CA LYS A 65 7.35 -3.81 -9.49
C LYS A 65 8.87 -3.81 -9.30
N ALA A 66 9.55 -2.80 -9.86
CA ALA A 66 11.00 -2.67 -9.71
C ALA A 66 11.39 -2.49 -8.24
N LEU A 67 10.67 -1.65 -7.51
CA LEU A 67 10.94 -1.43 -6.08
C LEU A 67 10.76 -2.72 -5.28
N LEU A 68 9.68 -3.46 -5.51
CA LEU A 68 9.41 -4.71 -4.79
C LEU A 68 10.46 -5.77 -5.08
N GLN A 69 11.03 -5.77 -6.29
CA GLN A 69 12.10 -6.69 -6.66
C GLN A 69 13.44 -6.38 -5.97
N GLU A 70 13.67 -5.11 -5.62
CA GLU A 70 14.87 -4.65 -4.95
C GLU A 70 14.85 -4.82 -3.44
N HIS A 71 13.65 -4.98 -2.87
CA HIS A 71 13.44 -5.05 -1.44
C HIS A 71 12.73 -6.33 -1.04
N GLU A 72 13.05 -6.81 0.14
CA GLU A 72 12.33 -7.92 0.73
C GLU A 72 10.94 -7.47 1.16
N HIS A 73 9.93 -8.20 0.72
CA HIS A 73 8.55 -7.98 1.13
C HIS A 73 7.94 -9.34 1.53
N LEU A 74 7.03 -9.32 2.49
CA LEU A 74 6.51 -10.55 3.10
C LEU A 74 5.15 -10.96 2.54
N ALA A 75 4.21 -10.02 2.43
CA ALA A 75 2.88 -10.32 1.91
C ALA A 75 2.88 -10.38 0.39
N PRO A 76 2.11 -11.28 -0.22
CA PRO A 76 1.86 -11.22 -1.66
C PRO A 76 1.27 -9.86 -2.05
N VAL A 77 1.73 -9.31 -3.16
CA VAL A 77 1.25 -8.04 -3.70
C VAL A 77 0.69 -8.28 -5.09
N GLN A 78 -0.55 -7.86 -5.31
CA GLN A 78 -1.17 -7.87 -6.63
C GLN A 78 -1.19 -6.44 -7.16
N LEU A 79 -0.50 -6.21 -8.29
CA LEU A 79 -0.44 -4.90 -8.95
C LEU A 79 -1.57 -4.84 -9.99
N LEU A 80 -2.43 -3.84 -9.87
CA LEU A 80 -3.64 -3.72 -10.68
C LEU A 80 -3.62 -2.41 -11.46
N LEU A 81 -3.62 -2.52 -12.79
CA LEU A 81 -3.76 -1.38 -13.69
C LEU A 81 -5.25 -1.04 -13.80
N ASP A 82 -5.76 -0.38 -12.78
CA ASP A 82 -7.19 -0.05 -12.69
C ASP A 82 -7.37 1.11 -11.72
N SER A 83 -8.52 1.74 -11.79
CA SER A 83 -8.91 2.78 -10.84
C SER A 83 -9.28 2.17 -9.50
N HIS A 84 -8.88 2.84 -8.41
CA HIS A 84 -9.35 2.47 -7.07
C HIS A 84 -10.87 2.53 -6.93
N ALA A 85 -11.56 3.25 -7.83
CA ALA A 85 -13.02 3.27 -7.85
C ALA A 85 -13.62 1.87 -8.06
N HIS A 86 -12.85 0.94 -8.64
CA HIS A 86 -13.29 -0.44 -8.90
C HIS A 86 -12.80 -1.43 -7.84
N MET A 87 -12.28 -0.97 -6.69
CA MET A 87 -11.68 -1.87 -5.70
C MET A 87 -12.64 -2.93 -5.16
N SER A 88 -13.94 -2.64 -5.11
CA SER A 88 -14.93 -3.62 -4.66
C SER A 88 -15.09 -4.82 -5.60
N SER A 89 -14.59 -4.71 -6.83
CA SER A 89 -14.54 -5.85 -7.77
C SER A 89 -13.41 -6.83 -7.43
N TYR A 90 -12.46 -6.43 -6.61
CA TYR A 90 -11.28 -7.23 -6.26
C TYR A 90 -11.29 -7.71 -4.82
N ALA A 91 -12.02 -7.05 -3.95
CA ALA A 91 -12.07 -7.40 -2.53
C ALA A 91 -13.42 -7.03 -1.93
N ASP A 92 -13.90 -7.88 -1.02
CA ASP A 92 -15.06 -7.58 -0.21
C ASP A 92 -14.69 -6.45 0.77
N PRO A 93 -15.44 -5.32 0.79
CA PRO A 93 -15.15 -4.21 1.69
C PRO A 93 -15.05 -4.60 3.16
N GLY A 94 -15.82 -5.61 3.59
CA GLY A 94 -15.79 -6.09 4.97
C GLY A 94 -14.50 -6.82 5.35
N THR A 95 -13.64 -7.18 4.40
CA THR A 95 -12.40 -7.92 4.64
C THR A 95 -11.16 -7.04 4.60
N VAL A 96 -11.29 -5.77 4.23
CA VAL A 96 -10.15 -4.86 4.07
C VAL A 96 -9.85 -4.18 5.40
N SER A 97 -8.61 -4.31 5.87
CA SER A 97 -8.18 -3.73 7.14
C SER A 97 -7.69 -2.29 7.03
N CYS A 98 -7.11 -1.93 5.88
CA CYS A 98 -6.52 -0.62 5.68
C CYS A 98 -6.54 -0.24 4.20
N ILE A 99 -6.88 1.01 3.91
CA ILE A 99 -6.79 1.58 2.56
C ILE A 99 -5.96 2.85 2.65
N VAL A 100 -4.94 2.94 1.83
CA VAL A 100 -4.03 4.08 1.76
C VAL A 100 -4.23 4.81 0.44
N PHE A 101 -4.37 6.12 0.52
CA PHE A 101 -4.42 7.01 -0.64
C PHE A 101 -3.22 7.95 -0.58
N ASN A 102 -2.48 8.01 -1.67
CA ASN A 102 -1.38 8.96 -1.81
C ASN A 102 -1.81 10.04 -2.81
N LEU A 103 -2.17 11.21 -2.29
CA LEU A 103 -2.68 12.32 -3.09
C LEU A 103 -1.57 13.24 -3.56
#